data_8d3b3926ffbd2f910d8e387d5b8a9f02
#
_entry.id   8d3b3926ffbd2f910d8e387d5b8a9f02
#
_cell.length_a   1.000
_cell.length_b   1.000
_cell.length_c   1.000
_cell.angle_alpha   90.00
_cell.angle_beta   90.00
_cell.angle_gamma   90.00
#
_symmetry.space_group_name_H-M   'P 1'
#
loop_
_entity.id
_entity.type
_entity.pdbx_description
1 polymer ?
#
loop_
_entity_poly.entity_id
_entity_poly.type
_entity_poly.pdbx_seq_one_letter_code
_entity_poly.pdbx_strand_id
1 'polypeptide(L)'
;MNVLGGDGAEVFYHYGGGKSKTLAENILAEIVKVGQNSRGAKVRKNSSGKDYYGFIRETSAPAVIVECAFVDNAQDLKILATESDRQKVGQAIAKGVLKTLGVEIQGDRLYRVQVGAYLLKSNAEDMQKKIKAVGFDAFIVKE
;
A
#
# COMPACT_ATOMS: atom_id res chain seq x y z
N MET A 1 7.68 16.14 -18.50
CA MET A 1 6.74 15.45 -19.41
C MET A 1 7.10 13.97 -19.33
N ASN A 2 6.22 13.13 -18.82
CA ASN A 2 6.45 11.70 -18.82
C ASN A 2 6.42 11.20 -20.26
N VAL A 3 7.38 10.35 -20.61
CA VAL A 3 7.42 9.74 -21.94
C VAL A 3 6.25 8.76 -22.02
N LEU A 4 5.43 8.88 -23.06
CA LEU A 4 4.38 7.89 -23.36
C LEU A 4 4.99 6.49 -23.52
N GLY A 5 4.25 5.45 -23.13
CA GLY A 5 4.67 4.05 -23.25
C GLY A 5 5.58 3.57 -22.11
N GLY A 6 5.61 4.27 -20.98
CA GLY A 6 6.27 3.78 -19.77
C GLY A 6 5.54 2.59 -19.16
N ASP A 7 6.21 1.90 -18.23
CA ASP A 7 5.70 0.73 -17.50
C ASP A 7 6.20 0.79 -16.05
N GLY A 8 5.30 0.70 -15.08
CA GLY A 8 5.65 0.59 -13.67
C GLY A 8 5.59 1.88 -12.86
N ALA A 9 5.77 1.75 -11.55
CA ALA A 9 5.77 2.86 -10.60
C ALA A 9 7.18 3.44 -10.41
N GLU A 10 7.24 4.76 -10.18
CA GLU A 10 8.45 5.46 -9.77
C GLU A 10 8.16 6.46 -8.67
N VAL A 11 9.15 6.73 -7.82
CA VAL A 11 8.99 7.69 -6.73
C VAL A 11 10.16 8.67 -6.74
N PHE A 12 9.85 9.95 -6.89
CA PHE A 12 10.84 11.01 -6.86
C PHE A 12 11.05 11.52 -5.43
N TYR A 13 12.32 11.74 -5.07
CA TYR A 13 12.72 12.24 -3.76
C TYR A 13 13.76 13.36 -3.87
N HIS A 14 14.01 14.07 -2.76
CA HIS A 14 14.98 15.19 -2.69
C HIS A 14 16.40 14.72 -3.03
N TYR A 15 17.10 15.46 -3.87
CA TYR A 15 18.46 15.12 -4.36
C TYR A 15 19.50 14.92 -3.25
N GLY A 16 19.30 15.51 -2.08
CA GLY A 16 20.13 15.29 -0.89
C GLY A 16 19.93 13.92 -0.21
N GLY A 17 18.97 13.14 -0.67
CA GLY A 17 18.70 11.80 -0.12
C GLY A 17 18.08 11.81 1.28
N GLY A 18 18.75 11.14 2.23
CA GLY A 18 18.31 11.08 3.62
C GLY A 18 16.93 10.43 3.80
N LYS A 19 16.11 10.98 4.70
CA LYS A 19 14.75 10.46 4.99
C LYS A 19 13.83 10.46 3.77
N SER A 20 13.98 11.41 2.84
CA SER A 20 13.19 11.44 1.60
C SER A 20 13.49 10.24 0.71
N LYS A 21 14.76 9.80 0.62
CA LYS A 21 15.15 8.60 -0.12
C LYS A 21 14.57 7.35 0.53
N THR A 22 14.74 7.20 1.84
CA THR A 22 14.17 6.06 2.59
C THR A 22 12.65 5.96 2.43
N LEU A 23 11.96 7.11 2.48
CA LEU A 23 10.52 7.20 2.26
C LEU A 23 10.13 6.71 0.86
N ALA A 24 10.84 7.20 -0.17
CA ALA A 24 10.60 6.81 -1.55
C ALA A 24 10.81 5.30 -1.79
N GLU A 25 11.91 4.75 -1.26
CA GLU A 25 12.24 3.33 -1.37
C GLU A 25 11.22 2.44 -0.66
N ASN A 26 10.79 2.82 0.55
CA ASN A 26 9.79 2.08 1.31
C ASN A 26 8.42 2.09 0.62
N ILE A 27 7.96 3.24 0.13
CA ILE A 27 6.70 3.35 -0.62
C ILE A 27 6.75 2.49 -1.89
N LEU A 28 7.82 2.62 -2.68
CA LEU A 28 7.96 1.86 -3.92
C LEU A 28 7.96 0.35 -3.67
N ALA A 29 8.67 -0.09 -2.63
CA ALA A 29 8.71 -1.51 -2.26
C ALA A 29 7.32 -2.07 -1.90
N GLU A 30 6.45 -1.28 -1.26
CA GLU A 30 5.09 -1.69 -0.96
C GLU A 30 4.17 -1.67 -2.21
N ILE A 31 4.35 -0.71 -3.12
CA ILE A 31 3.63 -0.66 -4.40
C ILE A 31 3.97 -1.88 -5.27
N VAL A 32 5.22 -2.30 -5.29
CA VAL A 32 5.63 -3.52 -6.03
C VAL A 32 4.92 -4.77 -5.49
N LYS A 33 4.68 -4.87 -4.19
CA LYS A 33 3.96 -6.01 -3.58
C LYS A 33 2.50 -6.12 -4.03
N VAL A 34 1.89 -5.05 -4.49
CA VAL A 34 0.52 -5.08 -5.03
C VAL A 34 0.47 -5.33 -6.55
N GLY A 35 1.60 -5.70 -7.14
CA GLY A 35 1.68 -6.21 -8.50
C GLY A 35 2.19 -5.21 -9.55
N GLN A 36 2.71 -4.04 -9.12
CA GLN A 36 3.27 -3.06 -10.05
C GLN A 36 4.76 -3.29 -10.29
N ASN A 37 5.23 -3.00 -11.50
CA ASN A 37 6.65 -3.01 -11.84
C ASN A 37 7.36 -1.81 -11.20
N SER A 38 8.64 -1.99 -10.85
CA SER A 38 9.46 -0.93 -10.29
C SER A 38 10.28 -0.22 -11.36
N ARG A 39 10.17 1.11 -11.42
CA ARG A 39 11.06 1.98 -12.19
C ARG A 39 12.11 2.66 -11.32
N GLY A 40 12.11 2.39 -10.03
CA GLY A 40 13.07 2.88 -9.06
C GLY A 40 12.66 4.17 -8.34
N ALA A 41 13.31 4.40 -7.21
CA ALA A 41 13.32 5.69 -6.54
C ALA A 41 14.33 6.60 -7.25
N LYS A 42 13.92 7.84 -7.59
CA LYS A 42 14.65 8.71 -8.52
C LYS A 42 14.82 10.13 -8.00
N VAL A 43 15.84 10.77 -8.51
CA VAL A 43 16.05 12.21 -8.39
C VAL A 43 15.89 12.85 -9.77
N ARG A 44 15.23 14.00 -9.82
CA ARG A 44 15.16 14.81 -11.02
C ARG A 44 15.59 16.24 -10.69
N LYS A 45 16.60 16.73 -11.40
CA LYS A 45 17.12 18.08 -11.23
C LYS A 45 16.65 19.00 -12.37
N ASN A 46 16.50 20.28 -12.07
CA ASN A 46 16.30 21.34 -13.04
C ASN A 46 17.66 21.85 -13.59
N SER A 47 17.63 22.82 -14.49
CA SER A 47 18.83 23.44 -15.08
C SER A 47 19.77 24.13 -14.08
N SER A 48 19.25 24.49 -12.90
CA SER A 48 20.03 25.12 -11.81
C SER A 48 20.60 24.08 -10.82
N GLY A 49 20.49 22.78 -11.12
CA GLY A 49 21.00 21.71 -10.27
C GLY A 49 20.15 21.40 -9.02
N LYS A 50 19.03 22.11 -8.82
CA LYS A 50 18.08 21.90 -7.72
C LYS A 50 17.00 20.88 -8.13
N ASP A 51 16.23 20.38 -7.14
CA ASP A 51 15.11 19.49 -7.45
C ASP A 51 14.16 20.13 -8.46
N TYR A 52 13.76 19.35 -9.46
CA TYR A 52 12.86 19.80 -10.52
C TYR A 52 11.48 20.14 -9.98
N TYR A 53 10.95 19.27 -9.11
CA TYR A 53 9.61 19.43 -8.56
C TYR A 53 9.60 20.45 -7.44
N GLY A 54 8.79 21.50 -7.58
CA GLY A 54 8.64 22.55 -6.58
C GLY A 54 8.22 22.01 -5.21
N PHE A 55 7.28 21.06 -5.18
CA PHE A 55 6.84 20.44 -3.94
C PHE A 55 8.02 19.81 -3.14
N ILE A 56 8.91 19.10 -3.81
CA ILE A 56 10.10 18.49 -3.16
C ILE A 56 11.09 19.58 -2.76
N ARG A 57 11.31 20.60 -3.61
CA ARG A 57 12.31 21.65 -3.41
C ARG A 57 11.97 22.61 -2.30
N GLU A 58 10.69 22.98 -2.18
CA GLU A 58 10.21 24.02 -1.26
C GLU A 58 9.73 23.46 0.10
N THR A 59 9.77 22.14 0.28
CA THR A 59 9.31 21.49 1.51
C THR A 59 10.50 21.18 2.42
N SER A 60 10.45 21.59 3.68
CA SER A 60 11.49 21.28 4.68
C SER A 60 11.35 19.87 5.28
N ALA A 61 10.16 19.30 5.25
CA ALA A 61 9.91 17.91 5.65
C ALA A 61 10.34 16.92 4.55
N PRO A 62 10.58 15.63 4.87
CA PRO A 62 10.75 14.60 3.87
C PRO A 62 9.55 14.56 2.91
N ALA A 63 9.80 14.87 1.64
CA ALA A 63 8.79 14.95 0.60
C ALA A 63 9.12 14.03 -0.58
N VAL A 64 8.09 13.45 -1.18
CA VAL A 64 8.19 12.58 -2.35
C VAL A 64 7.04 12.82 -3.32
N ILE A 65 7.23 12.48 -4.58
CA ILE A 65 6.17 12.39 -5.58
C ILE A 65 6.08 10.92 -6.00
N VAL A 66 4.89 10.34 -5.85
CA VAL A 66 4.63 8.94 -6.18
C VAL A 66 3.88 8.89 -7.50
N GLU A 67 4.48 8.31 -8.51
CA GLU A 67 3.87 8.02 -9.80
C GLU A 67 3.59 6.51 -9.86
N CYS A 68 2.31 6.13 -9.67
CA CYS A 68 1.92 4.73 -9.45
C CYS A 68 1.82 3.93 -10.76
N ALA A 69 1.51 4.59 -11.87
CA ALA A 69 1.16 3.93 -13.13
C ALA A 69 1.23 4.91 -14.31
N PHE A 70 1.45 4.39 -15.50
CA PHE A 70 1.28 5.12 -16.76
C PHE A 70 -0.13 4.91 -17.30
N VAL A 71 -0.85 6.01 -17.52
CA VAL A 71 -2.27 5.96 -17.95
C VAL A 71 -2.46 5.47 -19.37
N ASP A 72 -1.40 5.40 -20.16
CA ASP A 72 -1.35 4.88 -21.52
C ASP A 72 -0.84 3.43 -21.59
N ASN A 73 -0.56 2.80 -20.45
CA ASN A 73 -0.15 1.40 -20.34
C ASN A 73 -1.28 0.55 -19.75
N ALA A 74 -1.81 -0.38 -20.56
CA ALA A 74 -2.94 -1.23 -20.15
C ALA A 74 -2.60 -2.19 -18.99
N GLN A 75 -1.35 -2.58 -18.81
CA GLN A 75 -0.94 -3.41 -17.66
C GLN A 75 -0.89 -2.58 -16.39
N ASP A 76 -0.32 -1.38 -16.47
CA ASP A 76 -0.24 -0.44 -15.36
C ASP A 76 -1.64 -0.05 -14.85
N LEU A 77 -2.60 0.16 -15.77
CA LEU A 77 -3.95 0.52 -15.40
C LEU A 77 -4.69 -0.56 -14.59
N LYS A 78 -4.25 -1.82 -14.64
CA LYS A 78 -4.89 -2.90 -13.88
C LYS A 78 -4.86 -2.66 -12.37
N ILE A 79 -3.78 -2.07 -11.84
CA ILE A 79 -3.68 -1.76 -10.41
C ILE A 79 -4.57 -0.59 -9.96
N LEU A 80 -5.16 0.14 -10.91
CA LEU A 80 -6.02 1.30 -10.67
C LEU A 80 -7.45 1.08 -11.20
N ALA A 81 -7.74 -0.09 -11.80
CA ALA A 81 -8.96 -0.36 -12.56
C ALA A 81 -10.22 -0.23 -11.71
N THR A 82 -10.21 -0.82 -10.52
CA THR A 82 -11.35 -0.81 -9.60
C THR A 82 -11.08 0.07 -8.38
N GLU A 83 -12.12 0.40 -7.64
CA GLU A 83 -11.97 1.08 -6.36
C GLU A 83 -11.13 0.25 -5.38
N SER A 84 -11.37 -1.06 -5.31
CA SER A 84 -10.58 -1.99 -4.50
C SER A 84 -9.09 -1.96 -4.87
N ASP A 85 -8.75 -1.89 -6.15
CA ASP A 85 -7.35 -1.83 -6.58
C ASP A 85 -6.70 -0.50 -6.20
N ARG A 86 -7.41 0.62 -6.37
CA ARG A 86 -6.94 1.94 -5.92
C ARG A 86 -6.75 1.98 -4.39
N GLN A 87 -7.63 1.34 -3.62
CA GLN A 87 -7.48 1.21 -2.17
C GLN A 87 -6.23 0.41 -1.81
N LYS A 88 -5.93 -0.69 -2.51
CA LYS A 88 -4.69 -1.48 -2.29
C LYS A 88 -3.44 -0.63 -2.52
N VAL A 89 -3.42 0.17 -3.59
CA VAL A 89 -2.31 1.11 -3.86
C VAL A 89 -2.19 2.16 -2.76
N GLY A 90 -3.30 2.76 -2.33
CA GLY A 90 -3.31 3.71 -1.22
C GLY A 90 -2.80 3.10 0.09
N GLN A 91 -3.21 1.87 0.40
CA GLN A 91 -2.71 1.12 1.56
C GLN A 91 -1.21 0.81 1.44
N ALA A 92 -0.73 0.47 0.25
CA ALA A 92 0.70 0.25 0.01
C ALA A 92 1.52 1.52 0.27
N ILE A 93 1.05 2.67 -0.22
CA ILE A 93 1.70 3.97 0.08
C ILE A 93 1.71 4.24 1.58
N ALA A 94 0.57 4.07 2.27
CA ALA A 94 0.48 4.26 3.72
C ALA A 94 1.43 3.33 4.49
N LYS A 95 1.54 2.06 4.09
CA LYS A 95 2.50 1.09 4.66
C LYS A 95 3.94 1.57 4.51
N GLY A 96 4.32 2.06 3.34
CA GLY A 96 5.66 2.62 3.11
C GLY A 96 5.97 3.84 4.00
N VAL A 97 4.98 4.72 4.21
CA VAL A 97 5.09 5.86 5.12
C VAL A 97 5.29 5.37 6.56
N LEU A 98 4.43 4.49 7.06
CA LEU A 98 4.49 3.96 8.42
C LEU A 98 5.82 3.25 8.69
N LYS A 99 6.29 2.45 7.74
CA LYS A 99 7.60 1.82 7.81
C LYS A 99 8.74 2.84 7.93
N THR A 100 8.66 3.95 7.22
CA THR A 100 9.67 5.03 7.29
C THR A 100 9.65 5.73 8.65
N LEU A 101 8.47 5.82 9.26
CA LEU A 101 8.28 6.42 10.59
C LEU A 101 8.64 5.45 11.74
N GLY A 102 8.99 4.19 11.44
CA GLY A 102 9.23 3.17 12.46
C GLY A 102 7.96 2.74 13.21
N VAL A 103 6.79 3.02 12.63
CA VAL A 103 5.51 2.59 13.19
C VAL A 103 5.24 1.17 12.70
N GLU A 104 5.19 0.22 13.63
CA GLU A 104 4.74 -1.12 13.32
C GLU A 104 3.26 -1.06 12.90
N ILE A 105 3.01 -1.43 11.65
CA ILE A 105 1.66 -1.75 11.26
C ILE A 105 1.34 -3.03 12.02
N GLN A 106 0.45 -2.95 12.99
CA GLN A 106 -0.22 -4.15 13.50
C GLN A 106 -1.09 -4.69 12.35
N GLY A 107 -0.39 -5.21 11.32
CA GLY A 107 -1.02 -5.80 10.16
C GLY A 107 -1.59 -7.13 10.56
N ASP A 108 -2.86 -7.31 10.26
CA ASP A 108 -3.57 -8.61 10.20
C ASP A 108 -3.53 -9.47 11.48
N ARG A 109 -3.15 -8.90 12.64
CA ARG A 109 -3.44 -9.54 13.92
C ARG A 109 -4.92 -9.34 14.23
N LEU A 110 -5.73 -10.13 13.56
CA LEU A 110 -7.11 -10.28 13.98
C LEU A 110 -7.11 -10.92 15.37
N TYR A 111 -7.63 -10.21 16.34
CA TYR A 111 -7.95 -10.81 17.62
C TYR A 111 -9.18 -11.68 17.40
N ARG A 112 -8.99 -13.00 17.42
CA ARG A 112 -10.07 -13.96 17.27
C ARG A 112 -10.74 -14.18 18.65
N VAL A 113 -12.03 -13.92 18.74
CA VAL A 113 -12.82 -14.32 19.89
C VAL A 113 -13.41 -15.71 19.55
N GLN A 114 -12.96 -16.72 20.27
CA GLN A 114 -13.49 -18.09 20.13
C GLN A 114 -14.64 -18.26 21.14
N VAL A 115 -15.82 -18.62 20.64
CA VAL A 115 -17.04 -18.77 21.46
C VAL A 115 -17.37 -20.22 21.80
N GLY A 116 -16.57 -21.18 21.34
CA GLY A 116 -16.70 -22.59 21.69
C GLY A 116 -15.82 -23.49 20.80
N ALA A 117 -15.59 -24.71 21.26
CA ALA A 117 -15.00 -25.80 20.51
C ALA A 117 -15.90 -27.04 20.67
N TYR A 118 -16.25 -27.69 19.56
CA TYR A 118 -17.23 -28.78 19.54
C TYR A 118 -16.70 -29.96 18.78
N LEU A 119 -16.87 -31.17 19.35
CA LEU A 119 -16.51 -32.44 18.66
C LEU A 119 -17.48 -32.77 17.53
N LEU A 120 -18.75 -32.38 17.67
CA LEU A 120 -19.77 -32.61 16.65
C LEU A 120 -20.02 -31.31 15.86
N LYS A 121 -19.96 -31.42 14.52
CA LYS A 121 -20.20 -30.30 13.61
C LYS A 121 -21.57 -29.67 13.82
N SER A 122 -22.60 -30.46 14.08
CA SER A 122 -23.97 -29.99 14.35
C SER A 122 -24.02 -29.02 15.54
N ASN A 123 -23.29 -29.28 16.61
CA ASN A 123 -23.25 -28.41 17.78
C ASN A 123 -22.56 -27.05 17.46
N ALA A 124 -21.54 -27.06 16.61
CA ALA A 124 -20.90 -25.85 16.13
C ALA A 124 -21.85 -25.02 15.24
N GLU A 125 -22.61 -25.68 14.36
CA GLU A 125 -23.61 -25.07 13.48
C GLU A 125 -24.75 -24.45 14.29
N ASP A 126 -25.22 -25.10 15.35
CA ASP A 126 -26.25 -24.56 16.23
C ASP A 126 -25.76 -23.33 17.01
N MET A 127 -24.51 -23.34 17.48
CA MET A 127 -23.92 -22.15 18.10
C MET A 127 -23.77 -21.02 17.09
N GLN A 128 -23.33 -21.31 15.86
CA GLN A 128 -23.24 -20.31 14.79
C GLN A 128 -24.59 -19.64 14.52
N LYS A 129 -25.69 -20.41 14.46
CA LYS A 129 -27.04 -19.87 14.29
C LYS A 129 -27.43 -18.94 15.43
N LYS A 130 -27.15 -19.34 16.70
CA LYS A 130 -27.44 -18.51 17.89
C LYS A 130 -26.70 -17.16 17.83
N ILE A 131 -25.43 -17.17 17.44
CA ILE A 131 -24.60 -15.94 17.33
C ILE A 131 -25.12 -15.04 16.23
N LYS A 132 -25.47 -15.61 15.07
CA LYS A 132 -26.08 -14.84 13.96
C LYS A 132 -27.44 -14.25 14.33
N ALA A 133 -28.24 -14.97 15.10
CA ALA A 133 -29.54 -14.50 15.55
C ALA A 133 -29.48 -13.27 16.47
N VAL A 134 -28.35 -13.04 17.15
CA VAL A 134 -28.11 -11.83 17.98
C VAL A 134 -27.31 -10.76 17.24
N GLY A 135 -27.15 -10.88 15.90
CA GLY A 135 -26.62 -9.82 15.05
C GLY A 135 -25.11 -9.85 14.83
N PHE A 136 -24.40 -10.91 15.19
CA PHE A 136 -22.96 -11.04 14.93
C PHE A 136 -22.68 -12.00 13.78
N ASP A 137 -21.72 -11.66 12.94
CA ASP A 137 -21.18 -12.60 11.96
C ASP A 137 -20.38 -13.71 12.66
N ALA A 138 -20.60 -14.95 12.24
CA ALA A 138 -19.93 -16.11 12.79
C ALA A 138 -19.60 -17.14 11.69
N PHE A 139 -18.44 -17.74 11.77
CA PHE A 139 -18.01 -18.83 10.88
C PHE A 139 -17.35 -19.94 11.69
N ILE A 140 -17.40 -21.17 11.14
CA ILE A 140 -16.82 -22.36 11.75
C ILE A 140 -15.46 -22.59 11.10
N VAL A 141 -14.42 -22.77 11.93
CA VAL A 141 -13.09 -23.20 11.52
C VAL A 141 -12.90 -24.64 12.00
N LYS A 142 -12.45 -25.52 11.13
CA LYS A 142 -12.03 -26.88 11.49
C LYS A 142 -10.51 -26.86 11.66
N GLU A 143 -10.03 -27.23 12.82
CA GLU A 143 -8.61 -27.49 13.10
C GLU A 143 -8.23 -28.92 12.76
#